data_cee34be88dc0c921fc9d6e44082e7992
#
_entry.id   cee34be88dc0c921fc9d6e44082e7992
#
_cell.length_a   1.000
_cell.length_b   1.000
_cell.length_c   1.000
_cell.angle_alpha   90.00
_cell.angle_beta   90.00
_cell.angle_gamma   90.00
#
_symmetry.space_group_name_H-M   'P 1'
#
loop_
_entity.id
_entity.type
_entity.pdbx_description
1 polymer ?
#
loop_
_entity_poly.entity_id
_entity_poly.type
_entity_poly.pdbx_seq_one_letter_code
_entity_poly.pdbx_strand_id
1 'polypeptide(L)'
;MASISKKIDENITQIETIFGNWSDIVERRFDLDRCAWGDDPAIYVVYIDGLCDHELIENTLIKPITWEWRNKDTADLWEHIISCEGQTADYTQESDMDNVVRAVLRGDTAIFVSGSDQAIVVSSKHFPVRGIEESS
;
A
#
# COMPACT_ATOMS: atom_id res chain seq x y z
N MET A 1 -10.82 -17.59 -7.86
CA MET A 1 -10.72 -16.66 -6.75
C MET A 1 -9.30 -16.46 -6.35
N ALA A 2 -8.90 -15.24 -6.31
CA ALA A 2 -7.53 -14.93 -5.96
C ALA A 2 -7.45 -14.49 -4.52
N SER A 3 -6.64 -15.15 -3.73
CA SER A 3 -6.38 -14.69 -2.38
C SER A 3 -5.00 -14.06 -2.32
N ILE A 4 -4.82 -13.21 -1.33
CA ILE A 4 -3.55 -12.54 -1.14
C ILE A 4 -2.58 -13.50 -0.49
N SER A 5 -1.35 -13.48 -0.95
CA SER A 5 -0.32 -14.40 -0.49
C SER A 5 0.57 -13.75 0.56
N LYS A 6 1.13 -14.56 1.44
CA LYS A 6 2.16 -14.09 2.36
C LYS A 6 3.46 -13.77 1.63
N LYS A 7 3.62 -14.24 0.41
CA LYS A 7 4.79 -13.93 -0.40
C LYS A 7 4.49 -12.71 -1.24
N ILE A 8 5.16 -11.63 -0.93
CA ILE A 8 4.86 -10.36 -1.58
C ILE A 8 5.09 -10.44 -3.09
N ASP A 9 6.05 -11.25 -3.52
CA ASP A 9 6.31 -11.40 -4.95
C ASP A 9 5.12 -11.99 -5.70
N GLU A 10 4.38 -12.87 -5.07
CA GLU A 10 3.18 -13.43 -5.69
C GLU A 10 2.09 -12.38 -5.83
N ASN A 11 1.96 -11.52 -4.84
CA ASN A 11 0.99 -10.43 -4.92
C ASN A 11 1.35 -9.45 -6.02
N ILE A 12 2.62 -9.13 -6.14
CA ILE A 12 3.09 -8.24 -7.19
C ILE A 12 2.78 -8.84 -8.56
N THR A 13 3.04 -10.14 -8.73
CA THR A 13 2.76 -10.81 -10.00
C THR A 13 1.27 -10.75 -10.33
N GLN A 14 0.42 -10.96 -9.34
CA GLN A 14 -1.02 -10.88 -9.58
C GLN A 14 -1.44 -9.48 -10.02
N ILE A 15 -0.94 -8.46 -9.36
CA ILE A 15 -1.28 -7.09 -9.69
C ILE A 15 -0.79 -6.76 -11.11
N GLU A 16 0.44 -7.16 -11.42
CA GLU A 16 0.98 -6.90 -12.75
C GLU A 16 0.20 -7.63 -13.83
N THR A 17 -0.28 -8.83 -13.53
CA THR A 17 -1.10 -9.57 -14.46
C THR A 17 -2.46 -8.90 -14.68
N ILE A 18 -3.06 -8.42 -13.60
CA ILE A 18 -4.40 -7.84 -13.67
C ILE A 18 -4.38 -6.50 -14.40
N PHE A 19 -3.44 -5.63 -14.03
CA PHE A 19 -3.41 -4.29 -14.61
C PHE A 19 -2.60 -4.21 -15.89
N GLY A 20 -1.71 -5.15 -16.08
CA GLY A 20 -1.01 -5.29 -17.35
C GLY A 20 -0.33 -4.02 -17.80
N ASN A 21 -0.78 -3.52 -18.95
CA ASN A 21 -0.17 -2.36 -19.57
C ASN A 21 -0.86 -1.05 -19.23
N TRP A 22 -1.67 -1.04 -18.20
CA TRP A 22 -2.39 0.17 -17.82
C TRP A 22 -1.39 1.22 -17.37
N SER A 23 -1.26 2.30 -18.12
CA SER A 23 -0.20 3.28 -17.88
C SER A 23 -0.45 4.13 -16.64
N ASP A 24 -1.68 4.21 -16.17
CA ASP A 24 -1.98 5.05 -15.00
C ASP A 24 -1.75 4.35 -13.68
N ILE A 25 -1.46 3.07 -13.70
CA ILE A 25 -1.22 2.35 -12.46
C ILE A 25 0.18 2.68 -11.95
N VAL A 26 0.28 3.00 -10.67
CA VAL A 26 1.55 3.26 -10.02
C VAL A 26 1.83 2.12 -9.05
N GLU A 27 2.97 1.48 -9.21
CA GLU A 27 3.40 0.36 -8.40
C GLU A 27 4.76 0.70 -7.82
N ARG A 28 4.89 0.65 -6.51
CA ARG A 28 6.14 0.98 -5.85
C ARG A 28 6.47 -0.05 -4.80
N ARG A 29 7.64 -0.63 -4.90
CA ARG A 29 8.12 -1.59 -3.92
C ARG A 29 9.20 -0.94 -3.07
N PHE A 30 9.10 -1.14 -1.77
CA PHE A 30 10.09 -0.63 -0.83
C PHE A 30 10.63 -1.80 -0.03
N ASP A 31 11.92 -2.05 -0.16
CA ASP A 31 12.60 -3.05 0.65
C ASP A 31 13.11 -2.36 1.90
N LEU A 32 12.78 -2.91 3.05
CA LEU A 32 13.07 -2.28 4.32
C LEU A 32 14.27 -2.96 4.95
N ASP A 33 15.14 -2.18 5.55
CA ASP A 33 16.47 -2.61 5.94
C ASP A 33 16.55 -3.26 7.30
N ARG A 34 15.63 -4.09 7.66
CA ARG A 34 15.68 -4.64 8.99
C ARG A 34 15.71 -6.14 8.93
N CYS A 35 16.88 -6.67 9.03
CA CYS A 35 17.10 -8.10 8.81
C CYS A 35 17.34 -8.89 10.08
N ALA A 36 16.79 -8.44 11.20
CA ALA A 36 17.07 -9.08 12.48
C ALA A 36 16.66 -10.56 12.49
N TRP A 37 15.73 -10.92 11.66
CA TRP A 37 15.17 -12.28 11.67
C TRP A 37 15.42 -13.04 10.39
N GLY A 38 16.25 -12.49 9.52
CA GLY A 38 16.57 -13.19 8.29
C GLY A 38 15.54 -13.06 7.19
N ASP A 39 14.42 -12.45 7.46
CA ASP A 39 13.42 -12.18 6.42
C ASP A 39 13.68 -10.83 5.80
N ASP A 40 13.29 -10.69 4.53
CA ASP A 40 13.42 -9.43 3.82
C ASP A 40 12.11 -8.68 3.92
N PRO A 41 11.97 -7.77 4.88
CA PRO A 41 10.73 -7.01 4.98
C PRO A 41 10.57 -6.09 3.79
N ALA A 42 9.38 -6.07 3.23
CA ALA A 42 9.09 -5.23 2.07
C ALA A 42 7.63 -4.87 2.06
N ILE A 43 7.33 -3.72 1.48
CA ILE A 43 5.95 -3.32 1.20
C ILE A 43 5.84 -3.00 -0.28
N TYR A 44 4.62 -3.12 -0.79
CA TYR A 44 4.32 -2.87 -2.19
C TYR A 44 3.05 -2.03 -2.23
N VAL A 45 3.17 -0.83 -2.75
CA VAL A 45 2.10 0.17 -2.74
C VAL A 45 1.58 0.35 -4.15
N VAL A 46 0.26 0.29 -4.30
CA VAL A 46 -0.40 0.38 -5.61
C VAL A 46 -1.52 1.40 -5.54
N TYR A 47 -1.55 2.28 -6.52
CA TYR A 47 -2.64 3.24 -6.66
C TYR A 47 -2.70 3.71 -8.10
N ILE A 48 -3.75 4.45 -8.45
CA ILE A 48 -3.92 4.97 -9.80
C ILE A 48 -3.58 6.44 -9.81
N ASP A 49 -2.63 6.81 -10.68
CA ASP A 49 -2.23 8.20 -10.85
C ASP A 49 -3.43 8.99 -11.34
N GLY A 50 -3.65 10.15 -10.72
CA GLY A 50 -4.77 10.99 -11.09
C GLY A 50 -6.01 10.82 -10.24
N LEU A 51 -6.15 9.70 -9.54
CA LEU A 51 -7.28 9.49 -8.64
C LEU A 51 -6.94 9.84 -7.19
N CYS A 52 -5.67 10.08 -6.90
CA CYS A 52 -5.26 10.49 -5.56
C CYS A 52 -3.98 11.30 -5.69
N ASP A 53 -3.68 12.05 -4.65
CA ASP A 53 -2.51 12.94 -4.66
C ASP A 53 -1.27 12.13 -4.31
N HIS A 54 -0.39 12.00 -5.29
CA HIS A 54 0.85 11.25 -5.18
C HIS A 54 1.73 11.79 -4.04
N GLU A 55 1.84 13.10 -3.90
CA GLU A 55 2.69 13.68 -2.86
C GLU A 55 2.14 13.40 -1.46
N LEU A 56 0.83 13.43 -1.31
CA LEU A 56 0.25 13.12 -0.03
C LEU A 56 0.50 11.67 0.34
N ILE A 57 0.38 10.75 -0.62
CA ILE A 57 0.68 9.35 -0.35
C ILE A 57 2.12 9.20 0.10
N GLU A 58 3.04 9.86 -0.61
CA GLU A 58 4.45 9.77 -0.28
C GLU A 58 4.72 10.29 1.13
N ASN A 59 4.18 11.47 1.45
CA ASN A 59 4.54 12.16 2.68
C ASN A 59 3.80 11.62 3.91
N THR A 60 2.55 11.20 3.76
CA THR A 60 1.75 10.82 4.91
C THR A 60 1.65 9.32 5.10
N LEU A 61 1.95 8.54 4.08
CA LEU A 61 1.81 7.10 4.14
C LEU A 61 3.17 6.40 4.03
N ILE A 62 3.86 6.63 2.93
CA ILE A 62 5.08 5.88 2.64
C ILE A 62 6.23 6.28 3.55
N LYS A 63 6.47 7.59 3.69
CA LYS A 63 7.59 8.03 4.52
C LYS A 63 7.45 7.63 5.98
N PRO A 64 6.29 7.81 6.62
CA PRO A 64 6.18 7.37 8.00
C PRO A 64 6.44 5.87 8.17
N ILE A 65 5.89 5.06 7.27
CA ILE A 65 6.09 3.62 7.36
C ILE A 65 7.56 3.25 7.21
N THR A 66 8.20 3.77 6.15
CA THR A 66 9.57 3.37 5.86
C THR A 66 10.57 4.00 6.82
N TRP A 67 10.33 5.25 7.19
CA TRP A 67 11.25 5.98 8.06
C TRP A 67 11.21 5.45 9.47
N GLU A 68 10.01 5.26 10.03
CA GLU A 68 9.91 4.85 11.42
C GLU A 68 10.25 3.41 11.64
N TRP A 69 10.19 2.61 10.58
CA TRP A 69 10.56 1.21 10.68
C TRP A 69 11.97 1.02 11.24
N ARG A 70 12.86 1.91 10.86
CA ARG A 70 14.26 1.81 11.29
C ARG A 70 14.43 1.99 12.79
N ASN A 71 13.48 2.67 13.41
CA ASN A 71 13.58 3.01 14.84
C ASN A 71 12.68 2.16 15.71
N LYS A 72 12.04 1.16 15.13
CA LYS A 72 11.12 0.32 15.90
C LYS A 72 11.85 -0.92 16.41
N ASP A 73 11.51 -1.31 17.62
CA ASP A 73 12.04 -2.54 18.21
C ASP A 73 11.25 -3.76 17.80
N THR A 74 10.07 -3.59 17.28
CA THR A 74 9.25 -4.72 16.90
C THR A 74 9.76 -5.33 15.61
N ALA A 75 9.69 -6.64 15.54
CA ALA A 75 10.03 -7.36 14.33
C ALA A 75 8.84 -7.53 13.40
N ASP A 76 7.65 -7.14 13.83
CA ASP A 76 6.43 -7.39 13.09
C ASP A 76 6.10 -6.19 12.22
N LEU A 77 6.37 -6.33 10.93
CA LEU A 77 6.13 -5.26 9.97
C LEU A 77 4.65 -4.92 9.86
N TRP A 78 3.79 -5.93 9.92
CA TRP A 78 2.35 -5.71 9.83
C TRP A 78 1.86 -4.84 10.97
N GLU A 79 2.30 -5.15 12.19
CA GLU A 79 1.92 -4.36 13.36
C GLU A 79 2.42 -2.93 13.26
N HIS A 80 3.61 -2.76 12.74
CA HIS A 80 4.17 -1.42 12.55
C HIS A 80 3.29 -0.60 11.61
N ILE A 81 2.91 -1.19 10.48
CA ILE A 81 2.09 -0.47 9.50
C ILE A 81 0.72 -0.15 10.07
N ILE A 82 0.10 -1.10 10.75
CA ILE A 82 -1.19 -0.87 11.38
C ILE A 82 -1.12 0.30 12.37
N SER A 83 -0.05 0.36 13.15
CA SER A 83 0.07 1.44 14.13
C SER A 83 0.25 2.79 13.44
N CYS A 84 0.91 2.83 12.30
CA CYS A 84 1.05 4.08 11.54
C CYS A 84 -0.29 4.52 10.96
N GLU A 85 -1.03 3.59 10.36
CA GLU A 85 -2.27 3.95 9.69
C GLU A 85 -3.41 4.21 10.66
N GLY A 86 -3.39 3.55 11.80
CA GLY A 86 -4.45 3.69 12.78
C GLY A 86 -4.57 5.09 13.35
N GLN A 87 -3.56 5.91 13.15
CA GLN A 87 -3.59 7.27 13.67
C GLN A 87 -4.26 8.25 12.73
N THR A 88 -4.36 7.92 11.47
CA THR A 88 -4.75 8.91 10.50
C THR A 88 -6.00 8.58 9.73
N ALA A 89 -6.45 7.33 9.69
CA ALA A 89 -7.25 7.08 8.53
C ALA A 89 -8.27 6.00 8.66
N ASP A 90 -9.24 6.13 7.79
CA ASP A 90 -10.10 5.03 7.44
C ASP A 90 -9.31 4.07 6.58
N TYR A 91 -9.07 2.90 7.10
CA TYR A 91 -8.45 1.85 6.30
C TYR A 91 -9.19 0.55 6.56
N THR A 92 -9.06 -0.37 5.62
CA THR A 92 -9.62 -1.71 5.77
C THR A 92 -8.53 -2.73 5.51
N GLN A 93 -8.72 -3.92 6.04
CA GLN A 93 -7.83 -5.04 5.80
C GLN A 93 -8.56 -6.02 4.89
N GLU A 94 -7.93 -6.38 3.79
CA GLU A 94 -8.55 -7.24 2.79
C GLU A 94 -7.72 -8.48 2.57
N SER A 95 -8.35 -9.62 2.53
CA SER A 95 -7.68 -10.87 2.19
C SER A 95 -7.99 -11.35 0.78
N ASP A 96 -8.93 -10.70 0.11
CA ASP A 96 -9.38 -11.07 -1.22
C ASP A 96 -8.80 -10.10 -2.24
N MET A 97 -8.01 -10.64 -3.17
CA MET A 97 -7.38 -9.80 -4.18
C MET A 97 -8.42 -9.06 -5.02
N ASP A 98 -9.56 -9.67 -5.30
CA ASP A 98 -10.59 -9.00 -6.09
C ASP A 98 -11.09 -7.74 -5.40
N ASN A 99 -11.24 -7.78 -4.08
CA ASN A 99 -11.66 -6.60 -3.33
C ASN A 99 -10.61 -5.51 -3.36
N VAL A 100 -9.34 -5.90 -3.30
CA VAL A 100 -8.24 -4.95 -3.39
C VAL A 100 -8.24 -4.27 -4.76
N VAL A 101 -8.41 -5.06 -5.82
CA VAL A 101 -8.42 -4.52 -7.17
C VAL A 101 -9.57 -3.52 -7.34
N ARG A 102 -10.74 -3.87 -6.84
CA ARG A 102 -11.88 -2.95 -6.91
C ARG A 102 -11.61 -1.65 -6.18
N ALA A 103 -10.95 -1.75 -5.03
CA ALA A 103 -10.61 -0.56 -4.25
C ALA A 103 -9.65 0.33 -5.01
N VAL A 104 -8.63 -0.26 -5.62
CA VAL A 104 -7.66 0.50 -6.41
C VAL A 104 -8.36 1.17 -7.59
N LEU A 105 -9.26 0.45 -8.24
CA LEU A 105 -10.01 1.02 -9.36
C LEU A 105 -10.90 2.19 -8.95
N ARG A 106 -11.30 2.21 -7.69
CA ARG A 106 -12.10 3.28 -7.12
C ARG A 106 -11.27 4.49 -6.72
N GLY A 107 -9.95 4.35 -6.71
CA GLY A 107 -9.05 5.40 -6.32
C GLY A 107 -8.35 5.21 -4.99
N ASP A 108 -8.63 4.12 -4.30
CA ASP A 108 -7.99 3.85 -3.02
C ASP A 108 -6.56 3.34 -3.23
N THR A 109 -5.76 3.43 -2.16
CA THR A 109 -4.38 2.98 -2.19
C THR A 109 -4.26 1.64 -1.47
N ALA A 110 -3.61 0.68 -2.10
CA ALA A 110 -3.42 -0.64 -1.51
C ALA A 110 -1.97 -0.83 -1.10
N ILE A 111 -1.77 -1.45 0.06
CA ILE A 111 -0.45 -1.77 0.57
C ILE A 111 -0.39 -3.26 0.85
N PHE A 112 0.52 -3.95 0.16
CA PHE A 112 0.80 -5.35 0.42
C PHE A 112 2.05 -5.44 1.28
N VAL A 113 2.05 -6.37 2.22
CA VAL A 113 3.12 -6.46 3.21
C VAL A 113 3.70 -7.87 3.17
N SER A 114 5.01 -7.97 3.13
CA SER A 114 5.65 -9.28 3.15
C SER A 114 5.29 -10.00 4.46
N GLY A 115 4.96 -11.27 4.34
CA GLY A 115 4.60 -12.09 5.50
C GLY A 115 3.14 -12.02 5.89
N SER A 116 2.34 -11.19 5.23
CA SER A 116 0.91 -11.07 5.54
C SER A 116 0.08 -11.53 4.36
N ASP A 117 -1.00 -12.26 4.67
CA ASP A 117 -1.96 -12.66 3.65
C ASP A 117 -3.13 -11.69 3.55
N GLN A 118 -2.96 -10.50 4.06
CA GLN A 118 -3.93 -9.42 3.94
C GLN A 118 -3.24 -8.17 3.42
N ALA A 119 -3.99 -7.34 2.73
CA ALA A 119 -3.52 -6.03 2.30
C ALA A 119 -4.25 -4.97 3.09
N ILE A 120 -3.64 -3.80 3.18
CA ILE A 120 -4.25 -2.64 3.79
C ILE A 120 -4.72 -1.73 2.67
N VAL A 121 -5.97 -1.31 2.74
CA VAL A 121 -6.56 -0.41 1.75
C VAL A 121 -6.89 0.89 2.44
N VAL A 122 -6.29 1.97 1.98
CA VAL A 122 -6.48 3.30 2.56
C VAL A 122 -7.37 4.11 1.63
N SER A 123 -8.39 4.73 2.20
CA SER A 123 -9.38 5.46 1.41
C SER A 123 -8.74 6.64 0.68
N SER A 124 -9.16 6.85 -0.55
CA SER A 124 -8.69 7.98 -1.36
C SER A 124 -9.05 9.32 -0.73
N LYS A 125 -9.98 9.34 0.20
CA LYS A 125 -10.34 10.59 0.88
C LYS A 125 -9.18 11.21 1.61
N HIS A 126 -8.17 10.43 1.94
CA HIS A 126 -7.01 10.94 2.65
C HIS A 126 -5.95 11.49 1.71
N PHE A 127 -6.11 11.30 0.41
CA PHE A 127 -5.16 11.76 -0.58
C PHE A 127 -5.88 12.49 -1.70
N PRO A 128 -6.63 13.57 -1.39
CA PRO A 128 -7.44 14.22 -2.42
C PRO A 128 -6.56 14.91 -3.45
N VAL A 129 -6.97 14.78 -4.69
CA VAL A 129 -6.27 15.42 -5.80
C VAL A 129 -6.46 16.91 -5.70
N ARG A 130 -5.37 17.63 -5.81
CA ARG A 130 -5.38 19.07 -5.74
C ARG A 130 -5.59 19.69 -7.10
N GLY A 131 -6.07 20.88 -7.09
CA GLY A 131 -6.11 21.69 -8.28
C GLY A 131 -7.36 21.57 -9.09
N ILE A 132 -8.08 20.48 -8.95
CA ILE A 132 -9.26 20.28 -9.74
C ILE A 132 -10.35 21.24 -9.33
N GLU A 133 -10.47 21.47 -8.08
CA GLU A 133 -11.52 22.31 -7.54
C GLU A 133 -11.28 23.78 -7.87
N GLU A 134 -10.07 24.12 -8.23
CA GLU A 134 -9.83 25.52 -8.57
C GLU A 134 -10.51 25.93 -9.82
N SER A 135 -10.95 24.97 -10.56
CA SER A 135 -11.70 25.32 -11.74
C SER A 135 -12.97 26.08 -11.40
N SER A 136 -13.36 25.96 -10.19
CA SER A 136 -14.57 26.66 -9.78
C SER A 136 -14.36 28.16 -9.70
#